data_ad776810c8069a5cca53d4a3295830d3
#
_entry.id   ad776810c8069a5cca53d4a3295830d3
#
_cell.length_a   1.000
_cell.length_b   1.000
_cell.length_c   1.000
_cell.angle_alpha   90.00
_cell.angle_beta   90.00
_cell.angle_gamma   90.00
#
_symmetry.space_group_name_H-M   'P 1'
#
loop_
_entity.id
_entity.type
_entity.pdbx_description
1 polymer ?
#
loop_
_entity_poly.entity_id
_entity_poly.type
_entity_poly.pdbx_seq_one_letter_code
_entity_poly.pdbx_strand_id
1 'polypeptide(L)'
;MNYGMLVLIYVALFVFGAIVGSFINVWIARLPYEKSIYWPLGSRCSTCWAVIRWYDNIPLVSYWRLRGRCRYCQQPFSVRYFIIELIVAAGFPILFHLEIVSNIHHHHAFRNSFHHLQFGLFAKENLPCFLFFAQRAVLFTFLVAAAGCDWNQRTIPLQITIVGTILGLLFAVLFPWPWPNRPAEVMPQARPGVDEWWLLQPHEMQKMGLYVWPVWGPLPSWLPPGSARLGLATGLMGALVGSALLRAVKFLFERGLKREALGLGDADLMMMAGAFLGWQPVIVSFLVGGLFTLVVALPNQLFRNEHEFPFGPGLAAGCIVTWLTWATIGPPLQVLFFHPTFLAMFALGCGAVILVMSFLFGAVQGGPKMDK
;
A
#
# COMPACT_ATOMS: atom_id res chain seq x y z
N MET A 1 7.27 -6.89 34.91
CA MET A 1 6.94 -6.25 33.60
C MET A 1 5.48 -6.58 33.30
N ASN A 2 4.62 -5.61 33.24
CA ASN A 2 3.17 -5.88 33.08
C ASN A 2 2.79 -6.01 31.59
N TYR A 3 2.95 -7.19 31.04
CA TYR A 3 2.60 -7.49 29.63
C TYR A 3 1.07 -7.41 29.36
N GLY A 4 0.26 -7.34 30.42
CA GLY A 4 -1.20 -7.38 30.28
C GLY A 4 -1.78 -6.25 29.44
N MET A 5 -1.22 -5.03 29.55
CA MET A 5 -1.69 -3.88 28.74
C MET A 5 -1.39 -4.08 27.25
N LEU A 6 -0.21 -4.59 26.90
CA LEU A 6 0.15 -4.85 25.51
C LEU A 6 -0.73 -5.92 24.88
N VAL A 7 -1.02 -6.98 25.65
CA VAL A 7 -1.96 -8.04 25.20
C VAL A 7 -3.35 -7.45 24.96
N LEU A 8 -3.81 -6.56 25.85
CA LEU A 8 -5.10 -5.87 25.68
C LEU A 8 -5.14 -5.03 24.40
N ILE A 9 -4.05 -4.30 24.10
CA ILE A 9 -3.92 -3.54 22.84
C ILE A 9 -4.03 -4.47 21.64
N TYR A 10 -3.30 -5.60 21.63
CA TYR A 10 -3.34 -6.53 20.49
C TYR A 10 -4.73 -7.14 20.31
N VAL A 11 -5.39 -7.52 21.39
CA VAL A 11 -6.77 -8.04 21.32
C VAL A 11 -7.73 -6.97 20.79
N ALA A 12 -7.62 -5.73 21.27
CA ALA A 12 -8.45 -4.63 20.80
C ALA A 12 -8.21 -4.35 19.31
N LEU A 13 -6.94 -4.33 18.86
CA LEU A 13 -6.59 -4.13 17.45
C LEU A 13 -7.07 -5.29 16.58
N PHE A 14 -6.99 -6.53 17.07
CA PHE A 14 -7.50 -7.69 16.36
C PHE A 14 -9.02 -7.62 16.16
N VAL A 15 -9.76 -7.30 17.21
CA VAL A 15 -11.22 -7.15 17.14
C VAL A 15 -11.61 -5.98 16.24
N PHE A 16 -10.93 -4.84 16.36
CA PHE A 16 -11.17 -3.68 15.51
C PHE A 16 -10.84 -3.99 14.05
N GLY A 17 -9.72 -4.66 13.79
CA GLY A 17 -9.35 -5.12 12.45
C GLY A 17 -10.38 -6.08 11.84
N ALA A 18 -10.93 -6.99 12.63
CA ALA A 18 -12.00 -7.89 12.18
C ALA A 18 -13.28 -7.13 11.77
N ILE A 19 -13.66 -6.10 12.52
CA ILE A 19 -14.80 -5.22 12.18
C ILE A 19 -14.53 -4.46 10.88
N VAL A 20 -13.34 -3.88 10.73
CA VAL A 20 -12.92 -3.20 9.50
C VAL A 20 -12.91 -4.17 8.32
N GLY A 21 -12.37 -5.39 8.50
CA GLY A 21 -12.35 -6.43 7.46
C GLY A 21 -13.75 -6.82 6.99
N SER A 22 -14.71 -6.94 7.92
CA SER A 22 -16.12 -7.20 7.58
C SER A 22 -16.74 -6.05 6.77
N PHE A 23 -16.36 -4.80 7.07
CA PHE A 23 -16.79 -3.64 6.28
C PHE A 23 -16.16 -3.60 4.89
N ILE A 24 -14.87 -3.96 4.77
CA ILE A 24 -14.19 -4.08 3.46
C ILE A 24 -14.91 -5.11 2.56
N ASN A 25 -15.41 -6.20 3.11
CA ASN A 25 -16.20 -7.17 2.36
C ASN A 25 -17.44 -6.55 1.69
N VAL A 26 -18.06 -5.54 2.31
CA VAL A 26 -19.17 -4.78 1.70
C VAL A 26 -18.65 -3.96 0.50
N TRP A 27 -17.46 -3.32 0.62
CA TRP A 27 -16.86 -2.59 -0.49
C TRP A 27 -16.59 -3.51 -1.68
N ILE A 28 -15.93 -4.64 -1.44
CA ILE A 28 -15.60 -5.64 -2.47
C ILE A 28 -16.85 -6.19 -3.15
N ALA A 29 -17.95 -6.34 -2.41
CA ALA A 29 -19.18 -6.87 -2.95
C ALA A 29 -20.04 -5.85 -3.70
N ARG A 30 -19.87 -4.55 -3.45
CA ARG A 30 -20.77 -3.51 -3.96
C ARG A 30 -20.10 -2.54 -4.92
N LEU A 31 -18.91 -2.03 -4.62
CA LEU A 31 -18.27 -0.97 -5.39
C LEU A 31 -17.94 -1.35 -6.84
N PRO A 32 -17.44 -2.56 -7.15
CA PRO A 32 -17.19 -2.96 -8.54
C PRO A 32 -18.42 -3.00 -9.42
N TYR A 33 -19.62 -3.07 -8.81
CA TYR A 33 -20.90 -3.06 -9.50
C TYR A 33 -21.62 -1.71 -9.43
N GLU A 34 -20.92 -0.66 -9.02
CA GLU A 34 -21.46 0.70 -8.84
C GLU A 34 -22.65 0.79 -7.87
N LYS A 35 -22.78 -0.20 -6.97
CA LYS A 35 -23.84 -0.25 -5.97
C LYS A 35 -23.49 0.62 -4.77
N SER A 36 -24.50 1.28 -4.20
CA SER A 36 -24.34 2.06 -2.98
C SER A 36 -23.85 1.21 -1.81
N ILE A 37 -22.83 1.71 -1.08
CA ILE A 37 -22.37 1.09 0.16
C ILE A 37 -23.32 1.35 1.33
N TYR A 38 -24.15 2.39 1.24
CA TYR A 38 -25.07 2.81 2.30
C TYR A 38 -26.47 2.22 2.15
N TRP A 39 -26.89 1.87 0.92
CA TRP A 39 -28.24 1.37 0.68
C TRP A 39 -28.23 0.06 -0.13
N PRO A 40 -29.03 -0.97 0.29
CA PRO A 40 -29.81 -1.04 1.52
C PRO A 40 -28.93 -1.17 2.77
N LEU A 41 -29.40 -0.59 3.89
CA LEU A 41 -28.75 -0.70 5.19
C LEU A 41 -28.70 -2.17 5.64
N GLY A 42 -27.54 -2.57 6.18
CA GLY A 42 -27.30 -3.91 6.70
C GLY A 42 -26.86 -4.94 5.65
N SER A 43 -26.28 -6.01 6.14
CA SER A 43 -25.85 -7.14 5.33
C SER A 43 -27.04 -8.01 4.94
N ARG A 44 -27.05 -8.45 3.68
CA ARG A 44 -28.12 -9.34 3.14
C ARG A 44 -27.50 -10.52 2.40
N CYS A 45 -28.19 -11.63 2.42
CA CYS A 45 -27.82 -12.76 1.59
C CYS A 45 -27.93 -12.40 0.10
N SER A 46 -26.93 -12.73 -0.69
CA SER A 46 -26.92 -12.44 -2.14
C SER A 46 -27.95 -13.23 -2.93
N THR A 47 -28.41 -14.35 -2.39
CA THR A 47 -29.37 -15.27 -3.06
C THR A 47 -30.81 -15.03 -2.64
N CYS A 48 -31.12 -15.05 -1.34
CA CYS A 48 -32.47 -14.92 -0.85
C CYS A 48 -32.88 -13.53 -0.33
N TRP A 49 -31.94 -12.57 -0.34
CA TRP A 49 -32.11 -11.19 0.12
C TRP A 49 -32.54 -11.03 1.58
N ALA A 50 -32.58 -12.12 2.36
CA ALA A 50 -32.87 -12.07 3.78
C ALA A 50 -31.83 -11.22 4.51
N VAL A 51 -32.30 -10.41 5.45
CA VAL A 51 -31.43 -9.57 6.29
C VAL A 51 -30.61 -10.47 7.21
N ILE A 52 -29.30 -10.29 7.23
CA ILE A 52 -28.41 -11.00 8.13
C ILE A 52 -28.50 -10.32 9.50
N ARG A 53 -28.87 -11.09 10.52
CA ARG A 53 -28.97 -10.60 11.90
C ARG A 53 -27.58 -10.24 12.43
N TRP A 54 -27.48 -9.28 13.33
CA TRP A 54 -26.20 -8.80 13.87
C TRP A 54 -25.32 -9.93 14.43
N TYR A 55 -25.90 -10.90 15.12
CA TYR A 55 -25.18 -12.05 15.68
C TYR A 55 -24.74 -13.09 14.62
N ASP A 56 -25.31 -13.05 13.41
CA ASP A 56 -24.88 -13.83 12.25
C ASP A 56 -23.88 -13.04 11.37
N ASN A 57 -23.52 -11.83 11.79
CA ASN A 57 -22.57 -10.95 11.13
C ASN A 57 -21.36 -10.61 12.02
N ILE A 58 -21.13 -11.40 13.09
CA ILE A 58 -19.93 -11.25 13.93
C ILE A 58 -18.73 -11.70 13.11
N PRO A 59 -17.76 -10.81 12.85
CA PRO A 59 -16.60 -11.13 12.02
C PRO A 59 -15.87 -12.39 12.51
N LEU A 60 -15.36 -13.18 11.59
CA LEU A 60 -14.68 -14.46 11.78
C LEU A 60 -15.56 -15.56 12.39
N VAL A 61 -16.32 -15.25 13.45
CA VAL A 61 -17.12 -16.22 14.20
C VAL A 61 -18.29 -16.74 13.38
N SER A 62 -18.97 -15.84 12.65
CA SER A 62 -20.20 -16.19 11.91
C SER A 62 -19.95 -17.19 10.80
N TYR A 63 -18.79 -17.16 10.16
CA TYR A 63 -18.44 -18.13 9.13
C TYR A 63 -18.43 -19.56 9.67
N TRP A 64 -17.77 -19.78 10.79
CA TRP A 64 -17.70 -21.10 11.44
C TRP A 64 -19.06 -21.53 12.02
N ARG A 65 -19.77 -20.60 12.70
CA ARG A 65 -21.06 -20.88 13.32
C ARG A 65 -22.12 -21.29 12.29
N LEU A 66 -22.11 -20.64 11.12
CA LEU A 66 -23.05 -20.92 10.02
C LEU A 66 -22.51 -21.98 9.04
N ARG A 67 -21.31 -22.52 9.28
CA ARG A 67 -20.64 -23.48 8.39
C ARG A 67 -20.56 -22.99 6.94
N GLY A 68 -20.32 -21.69 6.76
CA GLY A 68 -20.25 -21.07 5.45
C GLY A 68 -21.55 -21.05 4.66
N ARG A 69 -22.73 -21.14 5.30
CA ARG A 69 -24.04 -21.19 4.65
C ARG A 69 -25.01 -20.16 5.21
N CYS A 70 -25.88 -19.65 4.36
CA CYS A 70 -26.96 -18.76 4.79
C CYS A 70 -27.91 -19.49 5.76
N ARG A 71 -28.30 -18.83 6.84
CA ARG A 71 -29.26 -19.40 7.83
C ARG A 71 -30.60 -19.73 7.21
N TYR A 72 -31.07 -18.97 6.21
CA TYR A 72 -32.42 -19.06 5.66
C TYR A 72 -32.50 -19.98 4.43
N CYS A 73 -31.64 -19.75 3.43
CA CYS A 73 -31.69 -20.51 2.17
C CYS A 73 -30.62 -21.59 2.05
N GLN A 74 -29.75 -21.75 3.07
CA GLN A 74 -28.67 -22.74 3.11
C GLN A 74 -27.64 -22.63 1.96
N GLN A 75 -27.74 -21.60 1.12
CA GLN A 75 -26.79 -21.37 0.04
C GLN A 75 -25.39 -21.07 0.61
N PRO A 76 -24.32 -21.71 0.08
CA PRO A 76 -22.97 -21.46 0.55
C PRO A 76 -22.53 -20.04 0.19
N PHE A 77 -21.76 -19.41 1.08
CA PHE A 77 -21.06 -18.17 0.78
C PHE A 77 -19.54 -18.37 0.81
N SER A 78 -18.84 -17.58 0.02
CA SER A 78 -17.42 -17.76 -0.25
C SER A 78 -16.56 -17.64 1.02
N VAL A 79 -15.58 -18.51 1.18
CA VAL A 79 -14.54 -18.44 2.21
C VAL A 79 -13.75 -17.12 2.16
N ARG A 80 -13.76 -16.41 1.03
CA ARG A 80 -13.10 -15.11 0.86
C ARG A 80 -13.54 -14.08 1.91
N TYR A 81 -14.82 -14.10 2.31
CA TYR A 81 -15.31 -13.22 3.38
C TYR A 81 -14.52 -13.41 4.68
N PHE A 82 -14.33 -14.65 5.08
CA PHE A 82 -13.55 -15.01 6.25
C PHE A 82 -12.06 -14.66 6.09
N ILE A 83 -11.48 -14.92 4.92
CA ILE A 83 -10.05 -14.65 4.65
C ILE A 83 -9.76 -13.16 4.75
N ILE A 84 -10.59 -12.29 4.18
CA ILE A 84 -10.40 -10.84 4.23
C ILE A 84 -10.53 -10.32 5.66
N GLU A 85 -11.53 -10.79 6.40
CA GLU A 85 -11.68 -10.45 7.81
C GLU A 85 -10.44 -10.88 8.62
N LEU A 86 -9.91 -12.07 8.37
CA LEU A 86 -8.72 -12.59 9.04
C LEU A 86 -7.45 -11.81 8.69
N ILE A 87 -7.26 -11.45 7.41
CA ILE A 87 -6.12 -10.66 6.96
C ILE A 87 -6.08 -9.31 7.68
N VAL A 88 -7.22 -8.63 7.80
CA VAL A 88 -7.26 -7.31 8.45
C VAL A 88 -7.18 -7.46 9.96
N ALA A 89 -7.87 -8.45 10.53
CA ALA A 89 -7.81 -8.75 11.96
C ALA A 89 -6.40 -9.06 12.45
N ALA A 90 -5.67 -9.89 11.72
CA ALA A 90 -4.28 -10.23 12.03
C ALA A 90 -3.30 -9.10 11.63
N GLY A 91 -3.56 -8.43 10.53
CA GLY A 91 -2.71 -7.36 10.00
C GLY A 91 -2.55 -6.20 10.97
N PHE A 92 -3.61 -5.76 11.63
CA PHE A 92 -3.55 -4.62 12.54
C PHE A 92 -2.60 -4.83 13.73
N PRO A 93 -2.71 -5.90 14.54
CA PRO A 93 -1.76 -6.13 15.62
C PRO A 93 -0.34 -6.42 15.11
N ILE A 94 -0.18 -7.09 13.97
CA ILE A 94 1.13 -7.32 13.36
C ILE A 94 1.78 -5.99 12.95
N LEU A 95 1.08 -5.11 12.26
CA LEU A 95 1.58 -3.79 11.88
C LEU A 95 1.93 -2.95 13.11
N PHE A 96 1.08 -2.93 14.11
CA PHE A 96 1.35 -2.22 15.36
C PHE A 96 2.61 -2.77 16.04
N HIS A 97 2.76 -4.09 16.11
CA HIS A 97 3.94 -4.72 16.68
C HIS A 97 5.22 -4.34 15.93
N LEU A 98 5.22 -4.48 14.60
CA LEU A 98 6.40 -4.21 13.78
C LEU A 98 6.81 -2.74 13.84
N GLU A 99 5.87 -1.83 13.64
CA GLU A 99 6.19 -0.41 13.50
C GLU A 99 6.39 0.33 14.81
N ILE A 100 5.59 0.00 15.84
CA ILE A 100 5.61 0.73 17.10
C ILE A 100 6.44 -0.02 18.16
N VAL A 101 6.15 -1.30 18.38
CA VAL A 101 6.79 -2.06 19.46
C VAL A 101 8.22 -2.45 19.08
N SER A 102 8.41 -3.05 17.91
CA SER A 102 9.72 -3.43 17.37
C SER A 102 10.44 -2.26 16.72
N ASN A 103 9.71 -1.18 16.38
CA ASN A 103 10.25 0.03 15.77
C ASN A 103 11.20 -0.27 14.59
N ILE A 104 10.74 -1.07 13.63
CA ILE A 104 11.55 -1.52 12.47
C ILE A 104 12.10 -0.38 11.62
N HIS A 105 11.51 0.81 11.70
CA HIS A 105 11.95 2.01 11.01
C HIS A 105 12.92 2.86 11.82
N HIS A 106 13.29 2.42 13.02
CA HIS A 106 14.22 3.11 13.93
C HIS A 106 13.85 4.58 14.22
N HIS A 107 12.54 4.87 14.33
CA HIS A 107 12.08 6.20 14.69
C HIS A 107 12.52 6.57 16.11
N HIS A 108 13.16 7.73 16.26
CA HIS A 108 13.59 8.24 17.57
C HIS A 108 12.40 8.44 18.52
N ALA A 109 11.25 8.89 17.98
CA ALA A 109 10.02 9.07 18.73
C ALA A 109 9.48 7.79 19.37
N PHE A 110 9.83 6.61 18.83
CA PHE A 110 9.33 5.30 19.33
C PHE A 110 10.39 4.49 20.06
N ARG A 111 11.55 5.05 20.33
CA ARG A 111 12.68 4.33 20.95
C ARG A 111 12.34 3.67 22.28
N ASN A 112 11.44 4.29 23.06
CA ASN A 112 10.97 3.79 24.34
C ASN A 112 9.46 3.53 24.36
N SER A 113 8.80 3.43 23.18
CA SER A 113 7.34 3.28 23.09
C SER A 113 6.82 2.05 23.84
N PHE A 114 7.54 0.94 23.80
CA PHE A 114 7.18 -0.25 24.57
C PHE A 114 7.08 0.02 26.07
N HIS A 115 8.01 0.79 26.62
CA HIS A 115 8.01 1.18 28.03
C HIS A 115 6.85 2.13 28.34
N HIS A 116 6.61 3.12 27.48
CA HIS A 116 5.52 4.09 27.66
C HIS A 116 4.13 3.45 27.56
N LEU A 117 3.93 2.53 26.60
CA LEU A 117 2.65 1.82 26.42
C LEU A 117 2.26 0.98 27.64
N GLN A 118 3.22 0.59 28.50
CA GLN A 118 2.93 -0.14 29.73
C GLN A 118 2.33 0.74 30.84
N PHE A 119 2.55 2.06 30.79
CA PHE A 119 2.11 3.00 31.83
C PHE A 119 0.72 3.58 31.59
N GLY A 120 0.14 3.43 30.42
CA GLY A 120 -1.24 3.83 30.16
C GLY A 120 -1.53 4.13 28.69
N LEU A 121 -2.65 3.62 28.20
CA LEU A 121 -3.13 3.81 26.82
C LEU A 121 -3.35 5.27 26.47
N PHE A 122 -3.78 6.10 27.43
CA PHE A 122 -4.19 7.49 27.22
C PHE A 122 -3.12 8.52 27.59
N ALA A 123 -1.89 8.07 27.89
CA ALA A 123 -0.80 9.01 28.11
C ALA A 123 -0.55 9.84 26.83
N LYS A 124 -0.36 11.16 26.99
CA LYS A 124 -0.12 12.07 25.86
C LYS A 124 1.09 11.65 25.01
N GLU A 125 2.06 11.00 25.62
CA GLU A 125 3.26 10.47 25.00
C GLU A 125 2.98 9.32 24.00
N ASN A 126 1.86 8.62 24.17
CA ASN A 126 1.46 7.51 23.28
C ASN A 126 0.65 7.97 22.06
N LEU A 127 0.14 9.20 22.06
CA LEU A 127 -0.67 9.73 20.95
C LEU A 127 0.06 9.66 19.60
N PRO A 128 1.36 10.03 19.47
CA PRO A 128 2.08 9.88 18.20
C PRO A 128 2.13 8.44 17.70
N CYS A 129 2.26 7.45 18.60
CA CYS A 129 2.27 6.03 18.23
C CYS A 129 0.93 5.61 17.59
N PHE A 130 -0.19 6.00 18.21
CA PHE A 130 -1.52 5.65 17.68
C PHE A 130 -1.85 6.39 16.38
N LEU A 131 -1.45 7.65 16.25
CA LEU A 131 -1.66 8.43 15.03
C LEU A 131 -0.82 7.86 13.87
N PHE A 132 0.42 7.46 14.14
CA PHE A 132 1.27 6.81 13.15
C PHE A 132 0.67 5.47 12.73
N PHE A 133 0.25 4.65 13.69
CA PHE A 133 -0.44 3.40 13.40
C PHE A 133 -1.72 3.63 12.60
N ALA A 134 -2.54 4.63 12.96
CA ALA A 134 -3.78 4.92 12.25
C ALA A 134 -3.55 5.23 10.76
N GLN A 135 -2.53 6.05 10.45
CA GLN A 135 -2.14 6.33 9.07
C GLN A 135 -1.80 5.05 8.30
N ARG A 136 -1.04 4.14 8.92
CA ARG A 136 -0.61 2.88 8.34
C ARG A 136 -1.76 1.88 8.21
N ALA A 137 -2.61 1.81 9.21
CA ALA A 137 -3.81 0.96 9.20
C ALA A 137 -4.79 1.38 8.09
N VAL A 138 -4.94 2.69 7.85
CA VAL A 138 -5.75 3.21 6.74
C VAL A 138 -5.16 2.77 5.40
N LEU A 139 -3.86 2.99 5.16
CA LEU A 139 -3.21 2.53 3.92
C LEU A 139 -3.40 1.02 3.73
N PHE A 140 -3.13 0.22 4.76
CA PHE A 140 -3.30 -1.23 4.72
C PHE A 140 -4.74 -1.64 4.37
N THR A 141 -5.72 -0.98 4.98
CA THR A 141 -7.15 -1.22 4.72
C THR A 141 -7.51 -0.97 3.26
N PHE A 142 -7.05 0.13 2.69
CA PHE A 142 -7.30 0.47 1.28
C PHE A 142 -6.57 -0.46 0.32
N LEU A 143 -5.35 -0.87 0.63
CA LEU A 143 -4.62 -1.86 -0.16
C LEU A 143 -5.32 -3.23 -0.17
N VAL A 144 -5.80 -3.70 0.98
CA VAL A 144 -6.58 -4.96 1.07
C VAL A 144 -7.90 -4.84 0.31
N ALA A 145 -8.60 -3.70 0.42
CA ALA A 145 -9.84 -3.47 -0.30
C ALA A 145 -9.64 -3.47 -1.82
N ALA A 146 -8.63 -2.75 -2.31
CA ALA A 146 -8.31 -2.70 -3.75
C ALA A 146 -7.88 -4.07 -4.28
N ALA A 147 -6.99 -4.77 -3.56
CA ALA A 147 -6.57 -6.13 -3.89
C ALA A 147 -7.75 -7.12 -3.92
N GLY A 148 -8.67 -7.00 -2.95
CA GLY A 148 -9.87 -7.84 -2.88
C GLY A 148 -10.84 -7.57 -4.03
N CYS A 149 -11.01 -6.32 -4.46
CA CYS A 149 -11.83 -5.98 -5.62
C CYS A 149 -11.22 -6.54 -6.90
N ASP A 150 -9.91 -6.34 -7.10
CA ASP A 150 -9.21 -6.83 -8.28
C ASP A 150 -9.20 -8.36 -8.35
N TRP A 151 -8.96 -9.03 -7.22
CA TRP A 151 -9.05 -10.50 -7.15
C TRP A 151 -10.42 -11.03 -7.52
N ASN A 152 -11.48 -10.32 -7.16
CA ASN A 152 -12.85 -10.78 -7.33
C ASN A 152 -13.42 -10.45 -8.71
N GLN A 153 -13.16 -9.24 -9.23
CA GLN A 153 -13.81 -8.67 -10.42
C GLN A 153 -12.83 -8.17 -11.47
N ARG A 154 -11.51 -8.25 -11.20
CA ARG A 154 -10.45 -7.71 -12.06
C ARG A 154 -10.61 -6.22 -12.36
N THR A 155 -11.20 -5.52 -11.42
CA THR A 155 -11.41 -4.07 -11.49
C THR A 155 -11.19 -3.45 -10.12
N ILE A 156 -10.46 -2.35 -10.08
CA ILE A 156 -10.27 -1.55 -8.86
C ILE A 156 -11.20 -0.33 -8.98
N PRO A 157 -12.23 -0.22 -8.12
CA PRO A 157 -13.16 0.91 -8.17
C PRO A 157 -12.46 2.22 -7.86
N LEU A 158 -12.70 3.24 -8.70
CA LEU A 158 -12.10 4.56 -8.56
C LEU A 158 -12.44 5.23 -7.22
N GLN A 159 -13.61 4.92 -6.64
CA GLN A 159 -14.00 5.42 -5.33
C GLN A 159 -13.01 5.02 -4.22
N ILE A 160 -12.46 3.79 -4.27
CA ILE A 160 -11.46 3.32 -3.29
C ILE A 160 -10.17 4.14 -3.45
N THR A 161 -9.67 4.25 -4.67
CA THR A 161 -8.37 4.86 -4.94
C THR A 161 -8.39 6.37 -4.76
N ILE A 162 -9.46 7.06 -5.18
CA ILE A 162 -9.59 8.52 -4.95
C ILE A 162 -9.72 8.83 -3.47
N VAL A 163 -10.63 8.17 -2.75
CA VAL A 163 -10.79 8.42 -1.31
C VAL A 163 -9.50 8.12 -0.57
N GLY A 164 -8.84 7.01 -0.90
CA GLY A 164 -7.53 6.66 -0.34
C GLY A 164 -6.46 7.71 -0.66
N THR A 165 -6.40 8.22 -1.89
CA THR A 165 -5.47 9.29 -2.27
C THR A 165 -5.70 10.58 -1.49
N ILE A 166 -6.96 10.99 -1.35
CA ILE A 166 -7.33 12.19 -0.56
C ILE A 166 -6.89 12.01 0.89
N LEU A 167 -7.14 10.85 1.49
CA LEU A 167 -6.69 10.54 2.86
C LEU A 167 -5.16 10.51 2.96
N GLY A 168 -4.46 9.95 1.96
CA GLY A 168 -3.00 9.96 1.89
C GLY A 168 -2.43 11.37 1.89
N LEU A 169 -2.98 12.25 1.04
CA LEU A 169 -2.60 13.66 0.98
C LEU A 169 -2.92 14.40 2.28
N LEU A 170 -4.09 14.13 2.89
CA LEU A 170 -4.45 14.69 4.18
C LEU A 170 -3.45 14.28 5.26
N PHE A 171 -3.11 13.01 5.35
CA PHE A 171 -2.10 12.52 6.29
C PHE A 171 -0.71 13.11 6.01
N ALA A 172 -0.32 13.26 4.76
CA ALA A 172 0.94 13.91 4.40
C ALA A 172 1.00 15.37 4.87
N VAL A 173 -0.12 16.10 4.81
CA VAL A 173 -0.24 17.48 5.30
C VAL A 173 -0.25 17.54 6.83
N LEU A 174 -0.97 16.63 7.49
CA LEU A 174 -1.09 16.59 8.95
C LEU A 174 0.19 16.11 9.64
N PHE A 175 0.92 15.20 8.99
CA PHE A 175 2.10 14.53 9.51
C PHE A 175 3.27 14.63 8.50
N PRO A 176 3.72 15.86 8.21
CA PRO A 176 4.76 16.09 7.21
C PRO A 176 6.11 15.51 7.66
N TRP A 177 6.93 15.08 6.67
CA TRP A 177 8.29 14.65 6.96
C TRP A 177 9.05 15.72 7.77
N PRO A 178 9.84 15.33 8.77
CA PRO A 178 10.25 13.98 9.14
C PRO A 178 9.42 13.30 10.25
N TRP A 179 8.16 13.72 10.44
CA TRP A 179 7.29 13.13 11.46
C TRP A 179 7.32 11.58 11.36
N PRO A 180 7.35 10.80 12.47
CA PRO A 180 7.16 11.21 13.87
C PRO A 180 8.43 11.76 14.55
N ASN A 181 9.58 11.79 13.87
CA ASN A 181 10.82 12.35 14.38
C ASN A 181 10.83 13.88 14.32
N ARG A 182 11.73 14.48 15.07
CA ARG A 182 11.97 15.94 14.98
C ARG A 182 12.94 16.25 13.83
N PRO A 183 12.81 17.41 13.16
CA PRO A 183 13.73 17.78 12.09
C PRO A 183 15.23 17.70 12.48
N ALA A 184 15.55 18.13 13.69
CA ALA A 184 16.93 18.10 14.21
C ALA A 184 17.51 16.68 14.39
N GLU A 185 16.65 15.64 14.45
CA GLU A 185 17.05 14.24 14.65
C GLU A 185 17.36 13.53 13.33
N VAL A 186 16.78 14.01 12.24
CA VAL A 186 16.79 13.33 10.93
C VAL A 186 17.53 14.14 9.86
N MET A 187 17.57 15.47 10.01
CA MET A 187 18.35 16.29 9.10
C MET A 187 19.84 16.01 9.30
N PRO A 188 20.58 15.91 8.20
CA PRO A 188 22.02 15.81 8.28
C PRO A 188 22.54 16.99 9.11
N GLN A 189 23.15 16.70 10.24
CA GLN A 189 23.83 17.74 11.01
C GLN A 189 24.99 18.21 10.16
N ALA A 190 25.04 19.50 9.85
CA ALA A 190 26.20 20.10 9.24
C ALA A 190 27.44 19.70 10.06
N ARG A 191 28.36 18.97 9.45
CA ARG A 191 29.64 18.70 10.11
C ARG A 191 30.32 20.06 10.30
N PRO A 192 30.98 20.31 11.44
CA PRO A 192 31.76 21.52 11.59
C PRO A 192 32.74 21.65 10.41
N GLY A 193 32.56 22.69 9.59
CA GLY A 193 33.36 22.94 8.40
C GLY A 193 32.80 22.46 7.05
N VAL A 194 31.61 21.81 7.00
CA VAL A 194 30.94 21.49 5.75
C VAL A 194 29.51 22.06 5.81
N ASP A 195 29.38 23.31 5.39
CA ASP A 195 28.05 23.97 5.33
C ASP A 195 27.17 23.42 4.23
N GLU A 196 27.72 22.65 3.30
CA GLU A 196 27.08 22.12 2.11
C GLU A 196 27.05 20.58 2.10
N TRP A 197 26.25 20.00 3.00
CA TRP A 197 26.11 18.55 3.15
C TRP A 197 25.65 17.81 1.86
N TRP A 198 25.03 18.50 0.93
CA TRP A 198 24.58 17.97 -0.36
C TRP A 198 25.73 17.75 -1.37
N LEU A 199 26.93 18.26 -1.09
CA LEU A 199 28.13 17.99 -1.88
C LEU A 199 28.83 16.69 -1.47
N LEU A 200 28.31 15.98 -0.47
CA LEU A 200 28.89 14.73 0.01
C LEU A 200 28.84 13.63 -1.05
N GLN A 201 29.83 12.77 -1.01
CA GLN A 201 29.92 11.62 -1.92
C GLN A 201 28.76 10.62 -1.68
N PRO A 202 28.35 9.87 -2.70
CA PRO A 202 27.21 8.93 -2.58
C PRO A 202 27.28 7.97 -1.39
N HIS A 203 28.48 7.50 -1.00
CA HIS A 203 28.65 6.61 0.15
C HIS A 203 28.43 7.30 1.50
N GLU A 204 28.56 8.61 1.57
CA GLU A 204 28.26 9.40 2.75
C GLU A 204 26.77 9.71 2.87
N MET A 205 26.06 9.78 1.73
CA MET A 205 24.60 9.98 1.69
C MET A 205 23.86 8.86 2.42
N GLN A 206 24.35 7.62 2.37
CA GLN A 206 23.75 6.50 3.11
C GLN A 206 23.69 6.71 4.62
N LYS A 207 24.60 7.51 5.17
CA LYS A 207 24.70 7.82 6.61
C LYS A 207 23.74 8.92 7.05
N MET A 208 23.12 9.62 6.12
CA MET A 208 22.33 10.83 6.39
C MET A 208 20.83 10.56 6.60
N GLY A 209 20.41 9.31 6.47
CA GLY A 209 19.00 8.94 6.55
C GLY A 209 18.24 9.14 5.23
N LEU A 210 16.94 8.89 5.26
CA LEU A 210 16.09 8.94 4.07
C LEU A 210 15.63 10.37 3.80
N TYR A 211 15.87 10.83 2.58
CA TYR A 211 15.52 12.14 2.11
C TYR A 211 14.35 12.08 1.12
N VAL A 212 13.27 12.78 1.41
CA VAL A 212 12.00 12.63 0.70
C VAL A 212 11.83 13.56 -0.51
N TRP A 213 12.64 14.63 -0.60
CA TRP A 213 12.54 15.57 -1.70
C TRP A 213 13.19 15.00 -2.98
N PRO A 214 12.62 15.22 -4.17
CA PRO A 214 13.14 14.63 -5.41
C PRO A 214 14.47 15.21 -5.91
N VAL A 215 14.86 16.38 -5.43
CA VAL A 215 16.12 17.02 -5.77
C VAL A 215 17.05 16.93 -4.58
N TRP A 216 18.24 16.35 -4.78
CA TRP A 216 19.25 16.30 -3.74
C TRP A 216 19.80 17.69 -3.47
N GLY A 217 19.78 18.13 -2.21
CA GLY A 217 20.23 19.44 -1.82
C GLY A 217 19.41 20.01 -0.65
N PRO A 218 19.65 21.28 -0.29
CA PRO A 218 18.84 21.93 0.74
C PRO A 218 17.40 22.03 0.28
N LEU A 219 16.47 21.84 1.23
CA LEU A 219 15.05 22.11 0.94
C LEU A 219 14.88 23.58 0.55
N PRO A 220 14.03 23.88 -0.44
CA PRO A 220 13.71 25.27 -0.78
C PRO A 220 13.18 26.02 0.46
N SER A 221 13.52 27.30 0.59
CA SER A 221 13.11 28.10 1.74
C SER A 221 11.61 28.17 1.97
N TRP A 222 10.81 27.99 0.92
CA TRP A 222 9.34 27.94 0.97
C TRP A 222 8.77 26.57 1.38
N LEU A 223 9.63 25.50 1.52
CA LEU A 223 9.28 24.15 1.96
C LEU A 223 10.11 23.75 3.21
N PRO A 224 9.97 24.42 4.34
CA PRO A 224 10.75 24.07 5.52
C PRO A 224 10.36 22.67 6.04
N PRO A 225 11.31 21.94 6.67
CA PRO A 225 11.04 20.62 7.26
C PRO A 225 9.90 20.69 8.27
N GLY A 226 9.01 19.68 8.24
CA GLY A 226 7.84 19.63 9.12
C GLY A 226 6.71 20.57 8.73
N SER A 227 6.78 21.24 7.57
CA SER A 227 5.70 22.10 7.11
C SER A 227 4.61 21.34 6.34
N ALA A 228 3.36 21.74 6.50
CA ALA A 228 2.23 21.20 5.73
C ALA A 228 2.43 21.31 4.21
N ARG A 229 3.12 22.36 3.76
CA ARG A 229 3.48 22.55 2.33
C ARG A 229 4.42 21.46 1.82
N LEU A 230 5.43 21.10 2.62
CA LEU A 230 6.33 20.00 2.29
C LEU A 230 5.58 18.67 2.26
N GLY A 231 4.72 18.42 3.24
CA GLY A 231 3.87 17.23 3.27
C GLY A 231 2.99 17.11 2.03
N LEU A 232 2.30 18.18 1.65
CA LEU A 232 1.48 18.21 0.43
C LEU A 232 2.32 17.97 -0.82
N ALA A 233 3.47 18.64 -0.95
CA ALA A 233 4.34 18.51 -2.11
C ALA A 233 4.89 17.09 -2.26
N THR A 234 5.32 16.46 -1.17
CA THR A 234 5.84 15.08 -1.19
C THR A 234 4.75 14.05 -1.45
N GLY A 235 3.56 14.23 -0.88
CA GLY A 235 2.40 13.38 -1.15
C GLY A 235 1.92 13.47 -2.60
N LEU A 236 1.82 14.69 -3.15
CA LEU A 236 1.47 14.92 -4.55
C LEU A 236 2.53 14.33 -5.50
N MET A 237 3.82 14.53 -5.20
CA MET A 237 4.90 13.94 -6.00
C MET A 237 4.80 12.41 -6.00
N GLY A 238 4.57 11.79 -4.84
CA GLY A 238 4.39 10.34 -4.75
C GLY A 238 3.19 9.86 -5.56
N ALA A 239 2.05 10.53 -5.46
CA ALA A 239 0.85 10.21 -6.22
C ALA A 239 1.07 10.34 -7.74
N LEU A 240 1.72 11.42 -8.19
CA LEU A 240 2.03 11.65 -9.60
C LEU A 240 2.99 10.60 -10.13
N VAL A 241 4.07 10.30 -9.42
CA VAL A 241 5.05 9.29 -9.82
C VAL A 241 4.42 7.90 -9.88
N GLY A 242 3.63 7.51 -8.87
CA GLY A 242 2.96 6.21 -8.85
C GLY A 242 2.00 6.04 -10.04
N SER A 243 1.17 7.04 -10.31
CA SER A 243 0.25 7.03 -11.45
C SER A 243 0.99 7.07 -12.79
N ALA A 244 1.98 7.96 -12.95
CA ALA A 244 2.71 8.14 -14.20
C ALA A 244 3.52 6.90 -14.58
N LEU A 245 4.14 6.23 -13.60
CA LEU A 245 4.93 5.02 -13.81
C LEU A 245 4.09 3.93 -14.49
N LEU A 246 2.93 3.59 -13.93
CA LEU A 246 2.07 2.55 -14.50
C LEU A 246 1.42 2.96 -15.81
N ARG A 247 1.05 4.23 -15.96
CA ARG A 247 0.53 4.75 -17.24
C ARG A 247 1.59 4.71 -18.34
N ALA A 248 2.85 4.99 -18.03
CA ALA A 248 3.97 4.86 -18.96
C ALA A 248 4.19 3.39 -19.36
N VAL A 249 4.20 2.48 -18.39
CA VAL A 249 4.30 1.03 -18.65
C VAL A 249 3.14 0.56 -19.52
N LYS A 250 1.89 0.92 -19.19
CA LYS A 250 0.71 0.63 -20.01
C LYS A 250 0.89 1.11 -21.45
N PHE A 251 1.27 2.37 -21.64
CA PHE A 251 1.47 2.96 -22.95
C PHE A 251 2.52 2.20 -23.80
N LEU A 252 3.64 1.79 -23.17
CA LEU A 252 4.68 1.03 -23.83
C LEU A 252 4.18 -0.37 -24.26
N PHE A 253 3.46 -1.06 -23.38
CA PHE A 253 2.89 -2.36 -23.68
C PHE A 253 1.84 -2.30 -24.80
N GLU A 254 0.94 -1.33 -24.75
CA GLU A 254 -0.13 -1.19 -25.74
C GLU A 254 0.39 -0.84 -27.14
N ARG A 255 1.51 -0.09 -27.20
CA ARG A 255 2.17 0.17 -28.49
C ARG A 255 2.70 -1.09 -29.17
N GLY A 256 3.21 -2.03 -28.39
CA GLY A 256 3.72 -3.29 -28.93
C GLY A 256 2.63 -4.33 -29.19
N LEU A 257 1.73 -4.53 -28.22
CA LEU A 257 0.69 -5.56 -28.29
C LEU A 257 -0.52 -5.17 -29.14
N LYS A 258 -0.71 -3.87 -29.45
CA LYS A 258 -1.89 -3.30 -30.16
C LYS A 258 -3.25 -3.68 -29.54
N ARG A 259 -3.27 -3.94 -28.23
CA ARG A 259 -4.47 -4.24 -27.43
C ARG A 259 -4.29 -3.70 -26.01
N GLU A 260 -5.38 -3.51 -25.30
CA GLU A 260 -5.32 -3.14 -23.89
C GLU A 260 -4.64 -4.24 -23.07
N ALA A 261 -3.58 -3.86 -22.30
CA ALA A 261 -2.76 -4.79 -21.54
C ALA A 261 -2.91 -4.64 -20.04
N LEU A 262 -3.14 -3.42 -19.55
CA LEU A 262 -3.19 -3.07 -18.12
C LEU A 262 -4.42 -2.24 -17.80
N GLY A 263 -5.07 -2.52 -16.69
CA GLY A 263 -6.18 -1.71 -16.18
C GLY A 263 -5.72 -0.33 -15.67
N LEU A 264 -6.53 0.70 -15.86
CA LEU A 264 -6.26 2.03 -15.26
C LEU A 264 -6.34 1.99 -13.74
N GLY A 265 -7.10 1.07 -13.16
CA GLY A 265 -7.23 0.89 -11.72
C GLY A 265 -5.93 0.60 -10.99
N ASP A 266 -4.98 -0.12 -11.66
CA ASP A 266 -3.65 -0.37 -11.12
C ASP A 266 -2.83 0.92 -10.98
N ALA A 267 -2.94 1.82 -11.96
CA ALA A 267 -2.29 3.14 -11.92
C ALA A 267 -2.89 4.01 -10.81
N ASP A 268 -4.20 3.93 -10.60
CA ASP A 268 -4.88 4.66 -9.54
C ASP A 268 -4.58 4.08 -8.15
N LEU A 269 -4.36 2.76 -8.04
CA LEU A 269 -3.85 2.12 -6.81
C LEU A 269 -2.45 2.63 -6.47
N MET A 270 -1.55 2.71 -7.46
CA MET A 270 -0.19 3.22 -7.22
C MET A 270 -0.18 4.73 -6.97
N MET A 271 -1.12 5.50 -7.52
CA MET A 271 -1.36 6.89 -7.16
C MET A 271 -1.69 7.01 -5.67
N MET A 272 -2.62 6.21 -5.20
CA MET A 272 -3.01 6.16 -3.79
C MET A 272 -1.83 5.77 -2.89
N ALA A 273 -1.14 4.67 -3.21
CA ALA A 273 0.02 4.22 -2.44
C ALA A 273 1.12 5.29 -2.39
N GLY A 274 1.38 5.97 -3.51
CA GLY A 274 2.36 7.05 -3.60
C GLY A 274 2.03 8.26 -2.74
N ALA A 275 0.75 8.61 -2.59
CA ALA A 275 0.31 9.69 -1.69
C ALA A 275 0.66 9.41 -0.21
N PHE A 276 0.67 8.14 0.21
CA PHE A 276 1.05 7.73 1.57
C PHE A 276 2.56 7.50 1.73
N LEU A 277 3.19 6.86 0.75
CA LEU A 277 4.56 6.35 0.88
C LEU A 277 5.61 7.32 0.34
N GLY A 278 5.22 8.19 -0.59
CA GLY A 278 6.15 9.05 -1.32
C GLY A 278 6.68 8.41 -2.60
N TRP A 279 7.47 9.20 -3.36
CA TRP A 279 7.86 8.87 -4.73
C TRP A 279 8.89 7.74 -4.84
N GLN A 280 9.84 7.63 -3.93
CA GLN A 280 10.86 6.57 -3.95
C GLN A 280 10.28 5.20 -3.58
N PRO A 281 9.59 5.05 -2.45
CA PRO A 281 9.00 3.76 -2.08
C PRO A 281 7.97 3.26 -3.10
N VAL A 282 7.21 4.15 -3.75
CA VAL A 282 6.21 3.72 -4.72
C VAL A 282 6.82 3.09 -5.98
N ILE A 283 7.99 3.58 -6.44
CA ILE A 283 8.72 2.97 -7.56
C ILE A 283 9.19 1.56 -7.18
N VAL A 284 9.77 1.41 -6.00
CA VAL A 284 10.22 0.10 -5.50
C VAL A 284 9.03 -0.84 -5.29
N SER A 285 7.91 -0.32 -4.77
CA SER A 285 6.67 -1.10 -4.59
C SER A 285 6.15 -1.67 -5.90
N PHE A 286 6.23 -0.90 -6.99
CA PHE A 286 5.86 -1.39 -8.32
C PHE A 286 6.76 -2.57 -8.76
N LEU A 287 8.09 -2.45 -8.60
CA LEU A 287 9.02 -3.51 -8.98
C LEU A 287 8.80 -4.79 -8.15
N VAL A 288 8.69 -4.63 -6.82
CA VAL A 288 8.44 -5.74 -5.89
C VAL A 288 7.06 -6.38 -6.17
N GLY A 289 6.03 -5.55 -6.40
CA GLY A 289 4.69 -6.02 -6.75
C GLY A 289 4.63 -6.79 -8.06
N GLY A 290 5.37 -6.32 -9.07
CA GLY A 290 5.54 -7.04 -10.34
C GLY A 290 6.19 -8.42 -10.15
N LEU A 291 7.21 -8.52 -9.30
CA LEU A 291 7.84 -9.80 -8.95
C LEU A 291 6.85 -10.73 -8.23
N PHE A 292 6.08 -10.24 -7.26
CA PHE A 292 5.05 -11.04 -6.59
C PHE A 292 4.02 -11.56 -7.59
N THR A 293 3.53 -10.70 -8.47
CA THR A 293 2.58 -11.13 -9.51
C THR A 293 3.19 -12.20 -10.41
N LEU A 294 4.43 -12.03 -10.84
CA LEU A 294 5.13 -12.99 -11.69
C LEU A 294 5.29 -14.35 -11.00
N VAL A 295 5.72 -14.36 -9.73
CA VAL A 295 5.90 -15.59 -8.94
C VAL A 295 4.59 -16.36 -8.79
N VAL A 296 3.46 -15.69 -8.69
CA VAL A 296 2.14 -16.34 -8.57
C VAL A 296 1.55 -16.68 -9.94
N ALA A 297 1.74 -15.82 -10.93
CA ALA A 297 1.17 -16.01 -12.27
C ALA A 297 1.85 -17.15 -13.05
N LEU A 298 3.19 -17.26 -12.99
CA LEU A 298 3.93 -18.27 -13.74
C LEU A 298 3.49 -19.71 -13.43
N PRO A 299 3.40 -20.16 -12.16
CA PRO A 299 2.90 -21.50 -11.86
C PRO A 299 1.46 -21.73 -12.33
N ASN A 300 0.59 -20.74 -12.17
CA ASN A 300 -0.81 -20.86 -12.60
C ASN A 300 -0.94 -20.96 -14.12
N GLN A 301 -0.12 -20.19 -14.85
CA GLN A 301 -0.08 -20.29 -16.32
C GLN A 301 0.46 -21.64 -16.79
N LEU A 302 1.54 -22.15 -16.17
CA LEU A 302 2.18 -23.42 -16.56
C LEU A 302 1.34 -24.65 -16.20
N PHE A 303 0.67 -24.64 -15.03
CA PHE A 303 -0.02 -25.83 -14.53
C PHE A 303 -1.54 -25.78 -14.70
N ARG A 304 -2.15 -24.61 -14.87
CA ARG A 304 -3.61 -24.43 -14.93
C ARG A 304 -4.14 -23.82 -16.22
N ASN A 305 -3.26 -23.40 -17.14
CA ASN A 305 -3.61 -22.69 -18.37
C ASN A 305 -4.49 -21.43 -18.12
N GLU A 306 -4.36 -20.80 -16.96
CA GLU A 306 -5.03 -19.54 -16.66
C GLU A 306 -4.16 -18.39 -17.21
N HIS A 307 -4.64 -17.71 -18.24
CA HIS A 307 -3.89 -16.64 -18.93
C HIS A 307 -4.11 -15.26 -18.34
N GLU A 308 -5.08 -15.10 -17.46
CA GLU A 308 -5.41 -13.82 -16.85
C GLU A 308 -5.18 -13.87 -15.34
N PHE A 309 -4.30 -13.01 -14.83
CA PHE A 309 -4.02 -12.92 -13.41
C PHE A 309 -4.25 -11.48 -12.91
N PRO A 310 -4.91 -11.27 -11.76
CA PRO A 310 -5.10 -9.94 -11.19
C PRO A 310 -3.75 -9.36 -10.75
N PHE A 311 -3.45 -8.14 -11.19
CA PHE A 311 -2.18 -7.47 -10.88
C PHE A 311 -2.22 -6.72 -9.55
N GLY A 312 -3.40 -6.21 -9.17
CA GLY A 312 -3.61 -5.42 -7.95
C GLY A 312 -3.16 -6.09 -6.65
N PRO A 313 -3.44 -7.39 -6.40
CA PRO A 313 -2.94 -8.07 -5.21
C PRO A 313 -1.42 -8.11 -5.10
N GLY A 314 -0.71 -8.31 -6.22
CA GLY A 314 0.74 -8.25 -6.27
C GLY A 314 1.26 -6.85 -5.95
N LEU A 315 0.66 -5.81 -6.53
CA LEU A 315 1.00 -4.41 -6.24
C LEU A 315 0.77 -4.06 -4.76
N ALA A 316 -0.36 -4.48 -4.20
CA ALA A 316 -0.67 -4.25 -2.79
C ALA A 316 0.34 -4.95 -1.87
N ALA A 317 0.72 -6.20 -2.17
CA ALA A 317 1.77 -6.92 -1.46
C ALA A 317 3.13 -6.21 -1.60
N GLY A 318 3.47 -5.74 -2.81
CA GLY A 318 4.67 -4.95 -3.07
C GLY A 318 4.72 -3.68 -2.25
N CYS A 319 3.61 -2.95 -2.12
CA CYS A 319 3.52 -1.76 -1.27
C CYS A 319 3.78 -2.11 0.21
N ILE A 320 3.16 -3.19 0.73
CA ILE A 320 3.31 -3.60 2.12
C ILE A 320 4.76 -4.02 2.41
N VAL A 321 5.34 -4.86 1.55
CA VAL A 321 6.72 -5.34 1.74
C VAL A 321 7.71 -4.19 1.64
N THR A 322 7.61 -3.35 0.61
CA THR A 322 8.51 -2.19 0.45
C THR A 322 8.42 -1.26 1.64
N TRP A 323 7.22 -0.95 2.07
CA TRP A 323 6.99 -0.10 3.22
C TRP A 323 7.64 -0.68 4.50
N LEU A 324 7.37 -1.96 4.83
CA LEU A 324 7.91 -2.59 6.04
C LEU A 324 9.44 -2.75 6.00
N THR A 325 10.03 -2.90 4.83
CA THR A 325 11.49 -3.08 4.67
C THR A 325 12.22 -1.79 4.32
N TRP A 326 11.52 -0.64 4.24
CA TRP A 326 12.07 0.62 3.73
C TRP A 326 13.28 1.13 4.53
N ALA A 327 13.29 0.94 5.84
CA ALA A 327 14.44 1.33 6.67
C ALA A 327 15.73 0.60 6.29
N THR A 328 15.62 -0.62 5.75
CA THR A 328 16.77 -1.45 5.35
C THR A 328 17.15 -1.23 3.89
N ILE A 329 16.15 -1.23 2.97
CA ILE A 329 16.41 -1.16 1.52
C ILE A 329 16.48 0.29 1.01
N GLY A 330 15.85 1.24 1.69
CA GLY A 330 15.79 2.64 1.27
C GLY A 330 17.16 3.32 1.21
N PRO A 331 18.00 3.28 2.27
CA PRO A 331 19.27 3.99 2.28
C PRO A 331 20.20 3.61 1.11
N PRO A 332 20.45 2.33 0.79
CA PRO A 332 21.27 1.98 -0.37
C PRO A 332 20.64 2.37 -1.70
N LEU A 333 19.31 2.23 -1.84
CA LEU A 333 18.60 2.60 -3.06
C LEU A 333 18.52 4.11 -3.26
N GLN A 334 18.48 4.89 -2.19
CA GLN A 334 18.40 6.35 -2.26
C GLN A 334 19.57 6.96 -3.03
N VAL A 335 20.76 6.40 -2.89
CA VAL A 335 21.95 6.83 -3.67
C VAL A 335 21.68 6.73 -5.18
N LEU A 336 21.02 5.65 -5.61
CA LEU A 336 20.67 5.44 -7.03
C LEU A 336 19.61 6.43 -7.51
N PHE A 337 18.64 6.75 -6.65
CA PHE A 337 17.58 7.73 -6.98
C PHE A 337 18.11 9.15 -7.19
N PHE A 338 19.23 9.52 -6.57
CA PHE A 338 19.84 10.83 -6.74
C PHE A 338 20.98 10.85 -7.78
N HIS A 339 21.18 9.75 -8.51
CA HIS A 339 22.14 9.70 -9.61
C HIS A 339 21.40 9.83 -10.96
N PRO A 340 21.32 11.03 -11.57
CA PRO A 340 20.43 11.30 -12.70
C PRO A 340 20.76 10.45 -13.93
N THR A 341 22.06 10.21 -14.19
CA THR A 341 22.48 9.36 -15.32
C THR A 341 22.06 7.90 -15.14
N PHE A 342 22.16 7.38 -13.91
CA PHE A 342 21.69 6.03 -13.59
C PHE A 342 20.18 5.91 -13.78
N LEU A 343 19.39 6.85 -13.25
CA LEU A 343 17.93 6.86 -13.41
C LEU A 343 17.51 6.91 -14.88
N ALA A 344 18.16 7.77 -15.67
CA ALA A 344 17.88 7.89 -17.09
C ALA A 344 18.19 6.58 -17.84
N MET A 345 19.38 5.99 -17.61
CA MET A 345 19.77 4.71 -18.23
C MET A 345 18.84 3.57 -17.79
N PHE A 346 18.48 3.50 -16.51
CA PHE A 346 17.57 2.49 -15.98
C PHE A 346 16.16 2.63 -16.58
N ALA A 347 15.61 3.83 -16.64
CA ALA A 347 14.30 4.09 -17.25
C ALA A 347 14.27 3.76 -18.74
N LEU A 348 15.31 4.16 -19.48
CA LEU A 348 15.45 3.87 -20.91
C LEU A 348 15.62 2.37 -21.14
N GLY A 349 16.46 1.69 -20.36
CA GLY A 349 16.68 0.25 -20.45
C GLY A 349 15.42 -0.54 -20.16
N CYS A 350 14.73 -0.26 -19.05
CA CYS A 350 13.45 -0.88 -18.74
C CYS A 350 12.38 -0.60 -19.82
N GLY A 351 12.29 0.64 -20.29
CA GLY A 351 11.38 1.02 -21.36
C GLY A 351 11.65 0.26 -22.68
N ALA A 352 12.92 0.14 -23.06
CA ALA A 352 13.33 -0.62 -24.24
C ALA A 352 12.98 -2.12 -24.10
N VAL A 353 13.28 -2.72 -22.95
CA VAL A 353 12.92 -4.12 -22.69
C VAL A 353 11.40 -4.34 -22.75
N ILE A 354 10.61 -3.46 -22.13
CA ILE A 354 9.14 -3.53 -22.19
C ILE A 354 8.65 -3.45 -23.63
N LEU A 355 9.16 -2.50 -24.42
CA LEU A 355 8.80 -2.36 -25.84
C LEU A 355 9.16 -3.60 -26.65
N VAL A 356 10.41 -4.07 -26.56
CA VAL A 356 10.85 -5.25 -27.31
C VAL A 356 10.01 -6.47 -26.95
N MET A 357 9.80 -6.72 -25.65
CA MET A 357 8.97 -7.84 -25.19
C MET A 357 7.52 -7.72 -25.68
N SER A 358 6.94 -6.53 -25.65
CA SER A 358 5.57 -6.31 -26.13
C SER A 358 5.43 -6.56 -27.64
N PHE A 359 6.42 -6.16 -28.45
CA PHE A 359 6.46 -6.48 -29.88
C PHE A 359 6.64 -7.97 -30.17
N LEU A 360 7.52 -8.64 -29.43
CA LEU A 360 7.72 -10.09 -29.56
C LEU A 360 6.44 -10.87 -29.22
N PHE A 361 5.79 -10.53 -28.12
CA PHE A 361 4.50 -11.14 -27.76
C PHE A 361 3.40 -10.82 -28.78
N GLY A 362 3.36 -9.59 -29.29
CA GLY A 362 2.44 -9.22 -30.36
C GLY A 362 2.65 -10.01 -31.65
N ALA A 363 3.91 -10.25 -32.04
CA ALA A 363 4.27 -11.04 -33.20
C ALA A 363 3.91 -12.53 -33.05
N VAL A 364 4.15 -13.11 -31.84
CA VAL A 364 3.84 -14.52 -31.56
C VAL A 364 2.32 -14.77 -31.53
N GLN A 365 1.53 -13.80 -31.03
CA GLN A 365 0.07 -13.93 -30.94
C GLN A 365 -0.67 -13.42 -32.18
N GLY A 366 0.03 -12.71 -33.07
CA GLY A 366 -0.48 -12.13 -34.32
C GLY A 366 -0.43 -13.07 -35.54
N GLY A 367 -0.34 -14.40 -35.34
CA GLY A 367 -0.58 -15.35 -36.39
C GLY A 367 -1.97 -15.15 -36.99
N PRO A 368 -2.17 -15.34 -38.33
CA PRO A 368 -3.37 -14.94 -39.00
C PRO A 368 -4.59 -15.63 -38.35
N LYS A 369 -5.55 -14.83 -37.86
CA LYS A 369 -6.89 -15.34 -37.61
C LYS A 369 -7.38 -15.85 -38.97
N MET A 370 -7.38 -17.18 -39.16
CA MET A 370 -8.17 -17.78 -40.22
C MET A 370 -9.63 -17.46 -39.88
N ASP A 371 -10.21 -16.54 -40.60
CA ASP A 371 -11.64 -16.31 -40.64
C ASP A 371 -12.32 -17.65 -40.93
N LYS A 372 -13.08 -18.14 -40.00
CA LYS A 372 -14.10 -19.16 -40.21
C LYS A 372 -15.47 -18.59 -39.94
#